data_af8e9db917526ce5c4b335ed8cc14bcd
#
_entry.id   af8e9db917526ce5c4b335ed8cc14bcd
#
_cell.length_a   1.000
_cell.length_b   1.000
_cell.length_c   1.000
_cell.angle_alpha   90.00
_cell.angle_beta   90.00
_cell.angle_gamma   90.00
#
_symmetry.space_group_name_H-M   'P 1'
#
loop_
_entity.id
_entity.type
_entity.pdbx_description
1 polymer ?
#
loop_
_entity_poly.entity_id
_entity_poly.type
_entity_poly.pdbx_seq_one_letter_code
_entity_poly.pdbx_strand_id
1 'polypeptide(L)'
;MPSLATASMAMRRAGYQSASLANQVYSNNVEGQFDHILPLSTRLPLGLNTPAYLARTAGHFIRAMFKVDIYHSFFSGGVLGHTPLQPIELSVVKLAGVKTVVMPYGSDAFVYSDLPDTPWARAIKRVYPRTKDQDRLVKDRIAQIAERADYVVGCIVHTANLPKVDKWTVLWYPPGHDIKPGPLCDSETSDPLRIAHPSNHRAIKGTDSLIAAVDRLHDQGCNIELDIIEGVTITESRRRMARADIIIDQLLMGYAMTAIEGLAMRKVVVSGFNRTEPLYQPFYDRSYLSQCPIITASPDTIQDVLLKLYNDRNVISVIQSESYDYFQKFHSDAACVALFGDVYAELGWTELRNDDVCEA
;
A
#
# COMPACT_ATOMS: atom_id res chain seq x y z
N MET A 1 2.51 9.89 -1.15
CA MET A 1 2.37 8.43 -1.34
C MET A 1 1.81 8.15 -2.71
N PRO A 2 2.34 7.20 -3.47
CA PRO A 2 1.89 6.91 -4.83
C PRO A 2 0.46 6.34 -4.94
N SER A 3 -0.08 5.81 -3.87
CA SER A 3 -1.33 5.04 -3.85
C SER A 3 -2.56 5.74 -4.44
N LEU A 4 -2.83 7.00 -4.07
CA LEU A 4 -3.93 7.75 -4.68
C LEU A 4 -3.66 8.08 -6.16
N ALA A 5 -2.41 8.31 -6.52
CA ALA A 5 -2.05 8.58 -7.90
C ALA A 5 -2.26 7.34 -8.78
N THR A 6 -1.80 6.15 -8.34
CA THR A 6 -2.00 4.91 -9.10
C THR A 6 -3.47 4.54 -9.20
N ALA A 7 -4.25 4.71 -8.13
CA ALA A 7 -5.70 4.52 -8.16
C ALA A 7 -6.38 5.52 -9.12
N SER A 8 -6.03 6.82 -9.05
CA SER A 8 -6.54 7.84 -9.98
C SER A 8 -6.23 7.50 -11.44
N MET A 9 -5.01 7.03 -11.73
CA MET A 9 -4.62 6.60 -13.08
C MET A 9 -5.44 5.38 -13.55
N ALA A 10 -5.69 4.40 -12.68
CA ALA A 10 -6.54 3.26 -12.99
C ALA A 10 -7.98 3.69 -13.30
N MET A 11 -8.54 4.57 -12.49
CA MET A 11 -9.88 5.13 -12.71
C MET A 11 -9.99 5.91 -14.02
N ARG A 12 -8.99 6.74 -14.37
CA ARG A 12 -8.97 7.44 -15.67
C ARG A 12 -8.96 6.49 -16.85
N ARG A 13 -8.16 5.41 -16.80
CA ARG A 13 -8.14 4.39 -17.86
C ARG A 13 -9.50 3.69 -18.03
N ALA A 14 -10.29 3.65 -16.99
CA ALA A 14 -11.66 3.12 -17.01
C ALA A 14 -12.73 4.17 -17.39
N GLY A 15 -12.32 5.39 -17.79
CA GLY A 15 -13.23 6.44 -18.24
C GLY A 15 -13.72 7.41 -17.18
N TYR A 16 -13.31 7.28 -15.90
CA TYR A 16 -13.65 8.25 -14.87
C TYR A 16 -12.81 9.53 -15.00
N GLN A 17 -13.42 10.68 -14.76
CA GLN A 17 -12.67 11.91 -14.55
C GLN A 17 -12.05 11.88 -13.15
N SER A 18 -10.77 11.68 -13.06
CA SER A 18 -10.05 11.55 -11.80
C SER A 18 -8.76 12.34 -11.81
N ALA A 19 -8.44 13.00 -10.70
CA ALA A 19 -7.18 13.72 -10.52
C ALA A 19 -6.58 13.44 -9.15
N SER A 20 -5.27 13.36 -9.10
CA SER A 20 -4.50 13.14 -7.89
C SER A 20 -3.73 14.39 -7.47
N LEU A 21 -3.71 14.66 -6.16
CA LEU A 21 -3.01 15.80 -5.58
C LEU A 21 -2.07 15.34 -4.48
N ALA A 22 -0.85 15.86 -4.46
CA ALA A 22 0.12 15.64 -3.39
C ALA A 22 0.52 16.95 -2.72
N ASN A 23 0.58 16.93 -1.40
CA ASN A 23 1.13 18.05 -0.62
C ASN A 23 2.66 17.94 -0.50
N GLN A 24 3.20 16.73 -0.63
CA GLN A 24 4.63 16.44 -0.57
C GLN A 24 4.97 15.27 -1.49
N VAL A 25 6.06 15.42 -2.23
CA VAL A 25 6.65 14.37 -3.07
C VAL A 25 7.99 13.97 -2.46
N TYR A 26 8.17 12.68 -2.23
CA TYR A 26 9.41 12.13 -1.71
C TYR A 26 10.35 11.75 -2.86
N SER A 27 11.66 11.70 -2.60
CA SER A 27 12.70 11.39 -3.59
C SER A 27 12.54 9.99 -4.25
N ASN A 28 11.82 9.10 -3.61
CA ASN A 28 11.54 7.77 -4.13
C ASN A 28 10.25 7.68 -4.97
N ASN A 29 9.53 8.79 -5.16
CA ASN A 29 8.37 8.82 -6.04
C ASN A 29 8.80 8.92 -7.50
N VAL A 30 7.98 8.40 -8.40
CA VAL A 30 8.18 8.55 -9.85
C VAL A 30 7.82 9.99 -10.24
N GLU A 31 8.66 10.62 -11.06
CA GLU A 31 8.40 11.95 -11.61
C GLU A 31 7.10 11.93 -12.46
N GLY A 32 6.28 12.96 -12.32
CA GLY A 32 4.99 13.05 -13.02
C GLY A 32 3.87 12.14 -12.50
N GLN A 33 4.07 11.49 -11.35
CA GLN A 33 3.10 10.55 -10.77
C GLN A 33 1.80 11.22 -10.32
N PHE A 34 1.85 12.50 -9.90
CA PHE A 34 0.69 13.26 -9.43
C PHE A 34 0.29 14.32 -10.44
N ASP A 35 -1.01 14.51 -10.62
CA ASP A 35 -1.54 15.53 -11.54
C ASP A 35 -1.32 16.95 -10.99
N HIS A 36 -1.42 17.10 -9.66
CA HIS A 36 -1.19 18.34 -8.97
C HIS A 36 -0.26 18.16 -7.77
N ILE A 37 0.72 19.05 -7.65
CA ILE A 37 1.60 19.13 -6.50
C ILE A 37 1.42 20.51 -5.88
N LEU A 38 1.00 20.56 -4.61
CA LEU A 38 1.01 21.78 -3.82
C LEU A 38 2.41 21.96 -3.25
N PRO A 39 3.26 22.83 -3.82
CA PRO A 39 4.61 22.97 -3.32
C PRO A 39 4.55 23.54 -1.90
N LEU A 40 5.09 22.79 -0.96
CA LEU A 40 5.59 23.35 0.29
C LEU A 40 6.55 24.47 -0.12
N SER A 41 6.27 25.70 0.29
CA SER A 41 7.14 26.82 -0.05
C SER A 41 8.51 26.63 0.64
N THR A 42 9.43 25.95 -0.02
CA THR A 42 10.83 25.77 0.42
C THR A 42 11.61 27.08 0.38
N ARG A 43 11.03 28.18 -0.12
CA ARG A 43 11.69 29.48 -0.28
C ARG A 43 11.36 30.51 0.81
N LEU A 44 10.43 30.21 1.72
CA LEU A 44 10.13 31.11 2.85
C LEU A 44 10.66 30.47 4.14
N PRO A 45 11.40 31.21 4.96
CA PRO A 45 11.96 30.69 6.23
C PRO A 45 10.89 30.35 7.28
N LEU A 46 9.65 30.62 7.01
CA LEU A 46 8.48 30.37 7.82
C LEU A 46 7.72 29.16 7.25
N GLY A 47 7.86 28.00 7.84
CA GLY A 47 7.31 26.71 7.39
C GLY A 47 5.85 26.66 6.92
N LEU A 48 5.22 25.50 7.00
CA LEU A 48 3.86 25.16 6.53
C LEU A 48 2.72 26.11 6.96
N ASN A 49 2.94 26.93 7.97
CA ASN A 49 1.97 27.81 8.61
C ASN A 49 2.02 29.27 8.11
N THR A 50 2.67 29.55 6.97
CA THR A 50 2.63 30.91 6.45
C THR A 50 1.24 31.25 5.91
N PRO A 51 0.74 32.49 6.11
CA PRO A 51 -0.57 32.91 5.59
C PRO A 51 -0.72 32.69 4.08
N ALA A 52 0.37 32.88 3.31
CA ALA A 52 0.38 32.66 1.87
C ALA A 52 0.20 31.19 1.49
N TYR A 53 0.82 30.27 2.22
CA TYR A 53 0.63 28.82 2.03
C TYR A 53 -0.82 28.42 2.34
N LEU A 54 -1.34 28.86 3.48
CA LEU A 54 -2.71 28.59 3.90
C LEU A 54 -3.73 29.10 2.88
N ALA A 55 -3.59 30.35 2.45
CA ALA A 55 -4.49 30.96 1.47
C ALA A 55 -4.47 30.21 0.13
N ARG A 56 -3.29 29.80 -0.32
CA ARG A 56 -3.13 29.06 -1.57
C ARG A 56 -3.73 27.65 -1.47
N THR A 57 -3.42 26.92 -0.39
CA THR A 57 -3.96 25.58 -0.15
C THR A 57 -5.50 25.61 -0.02
N ALA A 58 -6.04 26.56 0.75
CA ALA A 58 -7.48 26.78 0.87
C ALA A 58 -8.11 27.14 -0.48
N GLY A 59 -7.46 28.00 -1.28
CA GLY A 59 -7.93 28.34 -2.62
C GLY A 59 -7.99 27.15 -3.58
N HIS A 60 -6.99 26.27 -3.54
CA HIS A 60 -7.03 25.02 -4.31
C HIS A 60 -8.13 24.08 -3.82
N PHE A 61 -8.27 23.94 -2.51
CA PHE A 61 -9.31 23.12 -1.90
C PHE A 61 -10.72 23.59 -2.31
N ILE A 62 -11.01 24.89 -2.17
CA ILE A 62 -12.31 25.46 -2.55
C ILE A 62 -12.59 25.24 -4.04
N ARG A 63 -11.60 25.48 -4.92
CA ARG A 63 -11.78 25.25 -6.37
C ARG A 63 -12.06 23.79 -6.68
N ALA A 64 -11.43 22.84 -5.97
CA ALA A 64 -11.69 21.41 -6.14
C ALA A 64 -13.14 21.07 -5.79
N MET A 65 -13.72 21.67 -4.74
CA MET A 65 -15.11 21.41 -4.31
C MET A 65 -16.16 21.74 -5.37
N PHE A 66 -15.87 22.63 -6.31
CA PHE A 66 -16.76 22.95 -7.44
C PHE A 66 -16.58 22.02 -8.65
N LYS A 67 -15.64 21.06 -8.59
CA LYS A 67 -15.26 20.25 -9.76
C LYS A 67 -15.34 18.75 -9.49
N VAL A 68 -15.51 18.34 -8.24
CA VAL A 68 -15.51 16.93 -7.88
C VAL A 68 -16.82 16.53 -7.22
N ASP A 69 -17.27 15.34 -7.48
CA ASP A 69 -18.46 14.74 -6.87
C ASP A 69 -18.06 13.86 -5.69
N ILE A 70 -16.86 13.26 -5.76
CA ILE A 70 -16.30 12.38 -4.73
C ILE A 70 -14.91 12.85 -4.37
N TYR A 71 -14.67 13.01 -3.08
CA TYR A 71 -13.41 13.41 -2.50
C TYR A 71 -12.76 12.28 -1.74
N HIS A 72 -11.61 11.82 -2.24
CA HIS A 72 -10.81 10.78 -1.57
C HIS A 72 -9.76 11.41 -0.65
N SER A 73 -9.65 10.92 0.57
CA SER A 73 -8.63 11.35 1.52
C SER A 73 -8.12 10.22 2.40
N PHE A 74 -7.09 10.53 3.17
CA PHE A 74 -6.52 9.65 4.17
C PHE A 74 -6.96 10.02 5.59
N PHE A 75 -6.63 9.16 6.56
CA PHE A 75 -6.78 9.50 7.98
C PHE A 75 -5.80 10.58 8.47
N SER A 76 -4.81 10.96 7.66
CA SER A 76 -3.99 12.15 7.89
C SER A 76 -4.63 13.45 7.38
N GLY A 77 -5.79 13.37 6.75
CA GLY A 77 -6.46 14.46 6.02
C GLY A 77 -6.16 14.41 4.52
N GLY A 78 -6.82 15.28 3.78
CA GLY A 78 -6.65 15.44 2.33
C GLY A 78 -5.83 16.69 1.97
N VAL A 79 -6.42 17.60 1.20
CA VAL A 79 -5.74 18.83 0.74
C VAL A 79 -5.33 19.72 1.91
N LEU A 80 -6.15 19.83 2.95
CA LEU A 80 -5.88 20.61 4.16
C LEU A 80 -5.13 19.84 5.26
N GLY A 81 -4.80 18.58 5.03
CA GLY A 81 -4.28 17.64 6.04
C GLY A 81 -3.05 18.10 6.81
N HIS A 82 -2.20 18.94 6.20
CA HIS A 82 -0.99 19.49 6.84
C HIS A 82 -1.17 20.96 7.29
N THR A 83 -2.41 21.41 7.44
CA THR A 83 -2.71 22.77 7.86
C THR A 83 -3.56 22.79 9.14
N PRO A 84 -3.62 23.91 9.87
CA PRO A 84 -4.56 24.08 10.99
C PRO A 84 -6.04 23.93 10.61
N LEU A 85 -6.38 23.94 9.31
CA LEU A 85 -7.74 23.79 8.80
C LEU A 85 -8.17 22.33 8.62
N GLN A 86 -7.27 21.37 8.83
CA GLN A 86 -7.59 19.93 8.69
C GLN A 86 -8.84 19.50 9.48
N PRO A 87 -9.12 19.95 10.71
CA PRO A 87 -10.28 19.48 11.45
C PRO A 87 -11.64 19.86 10.83
N ILE A 88 -11.68 20.90 10.00
CA ILE A 88 -12.91 21.34 9.31
C ILE A 88 -13.02 20.83 7.87
N GLU A 89 -11.99 20.20 7.33
CA GLU A 89 -11.90 19.79 5.92
C GLU A 89 -13.12 18.99 5.47
N LEU A 90 -13.43 17.85 6.12
CA LEU A 90 -14.56 17.01 5.74
C LEU A 90 -15.92 17.70 5.96
N SER A 91 -16.01 18.60 6.93
CA SER A 91 -17.24 19.39 7.13
C SER A 91 -17.50 20.35 5.96
N VAL A 92 -16.44 20.96 5.43
CA VAL A 92 -16.55 21.83 4.24
C VAL A 92 -16.88 21.01 2.99
N VAL A 93 -16.25 19.84 2.80
CA VAL A 93 -16.58 18.91 1.71
C VAL A 93 -18.06 18.55 1.73
N LYS A 94 -18.59 18.19 2.91
CA LYS A 94 -20.01 17.85 3.10
C LYS A 94 -20.95 19.03 2.81
N LEU A 95 -20.58 20.25 3.25
CA LEU A 95 -21.35 21.47 2.95
C LEU A 95 -21.39 21.78 1.45
N ALA A 96 -20.35 21.43 0.71
CA ALA A 96 -20.30 21.54 -0.75
C ALA A 96 -21.15 20.47 -1.47
N GLY A 97 -21.76 19.54 -0.75
CA GLY A 97 -22.52 18.43 -1.35
C GLY A 97 -21.65 17.31 -1.92
N VAL A 98 -20.36 17.36 -1.72
CA VAL A 98 -19.39 16.38 -2.22
C VAL A 98 -19.34 15.17 -1.29
N LYS A 99 -19.34 13.96 -1.84
CA LYS A 99 -19.19 12.71 -1.07
C LYS A 99 -17.74 12.44 -0.69
N THR A 100 -17.53 11.85 0.47
CA THR A 100 -16.19 11.58 1.00
C THR A 100 -15.93 10.10 1.11
N VAL A 101 -14.79 9.65 0.57
CA VAL A 101 -14.26 8.29 0.75
C VAL A 101 -12.92 8.40 1.46
N VAL A 102 -12.82 7.81 2.65
CA VAL A 102 -11.61 7.84 3.46
C VAL A 102 -11.00 6.45 3.57
N MET A 103 -9.68 6.39 3.47
CA MET A 103 -8.94 5.14 3.54
C MET A 103 -7.58 5.31 4.21
N PRO A 104 -7.07 4.27 4.90
CA PRO A 104 -5.73 4.32 5.47
C PRO A 104 -4.67 4.03 4.41
N TYR A 105 -3.46 4.54 4.62
CA TYR A 105 -2.31 4.18 3.79
C TYR A 105 -1.13 3.59 4.59
N GLY A 106 -1.14 3.73 5.91
CA GLY A 106 -0.05 3.27 6.76
C GLY A 106 -0.16 3.83 8.19
N SER A 107 0.90 4.51 8.66
CA SER A 107 0.99 5.03 10.03
C SER A 107 -0.02 6.12 10.37
N ASP A 108 -0.74 6.64 9.41
CA ASP A 108 -1.84 7.59 9.59
C ASP A 108 -3.04 7.00 10.35
N ALA A 109 -3.17 5.67 10.32
CA ALA A 109 -4.24 4.92 10.97
C ALA A 109 -3.75 3.87 11.98
N PHE A 110 -2.50 3.93 12.45
CA PHE A 110 -2.01 3.09 13.53
C PHE A 110 -2.10 3.81 14.88
N VAL A 111 -2.92 3.29 15.78
CA VAL A 111 -2.99 3.69 17.20
C VAL A 111 -2.17 2.69 18.00
N TYR A 112 -1.03 3.11 18.52
CA TYR A 112 -0.05 2.21 19.14
C TYR A 112 -0.56 1.55 20.43
N SER A 113 -1.44 2.22 21.18
CA SER A 113 -2.09 1.65 22.36
C SER A 113 -3.04 0.50 22.02
N ASP A 114 -3.61 0.51 20.81
CA ASP A 114 -4.63 -0.45 20.39
C ASP A 114 -4.04 -1.61 19.58
N LEU A 115 -2.75 -1.52 19.19
CA LEU A 115 -2.07 -2.60 18.47
C LEU A 115 -1.87 -3.83 19.37
N PRO A 116 -2.18 -5.04 18.86
CA PRO A 116 -1.87 -6.28 19.57
C PRO A 116 -0.36 -6.41 19.82
N ASP A 117 0.04 -7.15 20.86
CA ASP A 117 1.46 -7.37 21.15
C ASP A 117 2.06 -8.39 20.18
N THR A 118 2.47 -7.91 19.03
CA THR A 118 3.14 -8.70 17.98
C THR A 118 4.59 -8.24 17.81
N PRO A 119 5.47 -9.08 17.22
CA PRO A 119 6.83 -8.67 16.87
C PRO A 119 6.87 -7.39 16.03
N TRP A 120 5.94 -7.24 15.10
CA TRP A 120 5.80 -6.04 14.29
C TRP A 120 5.43 -4.81 15.13
N ALA A 121 4.42 -4.91 16.01
CA ALA A 121 4.00 -3.81 16.85
C ALA A 121 5.13 -3.34 17.77
N ARG A 122 5.93 -4.27 18.29
CA ARG A 122 7.14 -3.95 19.05
C ARG A 122 8.19 -3.26 18.21
N ALA A 123 8.42 -3.73 16.97
CA ALA A 123 9.40 -3.14 16.06
C ALA A 123 9.01 -1.71 15.65
N ILE A 124 7.74 -1.46 15.26
CA ILE A 124 7.31 -0.12 14.83
C ILE A 124 7.34 0.89 15.99
N LYS A 125 6.95 0.48 17.20
CA LYS A 125 7.05 1.32 18.40
C LYS A 125 8.49 1.70 18.74
N ARG A 126 9.44 0.82 18.49
CA ARG A 126 10.88 1.07 18.70
C ARG A 126 11.47 2.00 17.63
N VAL A 127 11.12 1.79 16.36
CA VAL A 127 11.68 2.57 15.23
C VAL A 127 11.05 3.96 15.15
N TYR A 128 9.76 4.07 15.43
CA TYR A 128 8.98 5.31 15.39
C TYR A 128 8.28 5.57 16.73
N PRO A 129 9.03 5.88 17.78
CA PRO A 129 8.43 6.10 19.10
C PRO A 129 7.43 7.26 19.08
N ARG A 130 6.32 7.06 19.78
CA ARG A 130 5.31 8.10 20.02
C ARG A 130 5.08 8.26 21.52
N THR A 131 4.85 9.49 21.95
CA THR A 131 4.34 9.76 23.30
C THR A 131 2.86 9.34 23.39
N LYS A 132 2.36 9.16 24.63
CA LYS A 132 0.93 8.87 24.86
C LYS A 132 0.02 9.95 24.28
N ASP A 133 0.43 11.21 24.36
CA ASP A 133 -0.35 12.33 23.83
C ASP A 133 -0.38 12.32 22.30
N GLN A 134 0.74 12.03 21.64
CA GLN A 134 0.77 11.87 20.19
C GLN A 134 -0.11 10.71 19.72
N ASP A 135 -0.10 9.59 20.44
CA ASP A 135 -0.94 8.44 20.11
C ASP A 135 -2.43 8.76 20.31
N ARG A 136 -2.77 9.46 21.39
CA ARG A 136 -4.13 9.96 21.62
C ARG A 136 -4.60 10.90 20.52
N LEU A 137 -3.78 11.85 20.08
CA LEU A 137 -4.12 12.76 18.98
C LEU A 137 -4.39 12.00 17.67
N VAL A 138 -3.64 10.94 17.39
CA VAL A 138 -3.89 10.07 16.22
C VAL A 138 -5.23 9.35 16.38
N LYS A 139 -5.52 8.79 17.56
CA LYS A 139 -6.78 8.10 17.86
C LYS A 139 -7.99 9.02 17.69
N ASP A 140 -7.92 10.22 18.29
CA ASP A 140 -8.98 11.22 18.22
C ASP A 140 -9.24 11.67 16.77
N ARG A 141 -8.17 11.87 15.99
CA ARG A 141 -8.27 12.22 14.57
C ARG A 141 -8.93 11.11 13.75
N ILE A 142 -8.53 9.85 13.96
CA ILE A 142 -9.14 8.70 13.28
C ILE A 142 -10.64 8.63 13.58
N ALA A 143 -11.03 8.78 14.85
CA ALA A 143 -12.42 8.77 15.25
C ALA A 143 -13.24 9.89 14.59
N GLN A 144 -12.72 11.13 14.64
CA GLN A 144 -13.39 12.29 14.03
C GLN A 144 -13.54 12.17 12.51
N ILE A 145 -12.52 11.66 11.81
CA ILE A 145 -12.56 11.47 10.36
C ILE A 145 -13.53 10.35 10.00
N ALA A 146 -13.47 9.21 10.70
CA ALA A 146 -14.37 8.09 10.44
C ALA A 146 -15.84 8.44 10.67
N GLU A 147 -16.14 9.26 11.69
CA GLU A 147 -17.50 9.74 11.98
C GLU A 147 -18.05 10.65 10.88
N ARG A 148 -17.20 11.52 10.30
CA ARG A 148 -17.59 12.50 9.30
C ARG A 148 -17.59 11.99 7.88
N ALA A 149 -16.83 10.93 7.59
CA ALA A 149 -16.73 10.33 6.28
C ALA A 149 -18.06 9.69 5.86
N ASP A 150 -18.47 9.90 4.61
CA ASP A 150 -19.61 9.19 4.02
C ASP A 150 -19.29 7.70 3.87
N TYR A 151 -18.04 7.37 3.52
CA TYR A 151 -17.59 5.99 3.34
C TYR A 151 -16.16 5.79 3.80
N VAL A 152 -15.91 4.68 4.51
CA VAL A 152 -14.59 4.26 4.97
C VAL A 152 -14.21 2.92 4.35
N VAL A 153 -13.14 2.92 3.56
CA VAL A 153 -12.53 1.70 3.04
C VAL A 153 -11.39 1.30 3.97
N GLY A 154 -11.52 0.15 4.62
CA GLY A 154 -10.46 -0.41 5.47
C GLY A 154 -9.54 -1.33 4.68
N CYS A 155 -8.28 -1.44 5.10
CA CYS A 155 -7.37 -2.44 4.56
C CYS A 155 -6.84 -3.37 5.63
N ILE A 156 -6.35 -4.53 5.20
CA ILE A 156 -6.03 -5.68 6.05
C ILE A 156 -5.11 -5.36 7.23
N VAL A 157 -4.15 -4.46 7.05
CA VAL A 157 -3.17 -4.11 8.09
C VAL A 157 -3.72 -3.13 9.15
N HIS A 158 -4.93 -2.59 8.97
CA HIS A 158 -5.53 -1.59 9.86
C HIS A 158 -6.74 -2.12 10.64
N THR A 159 -7.00 -3.41 10.63
CA THR A 159 -8.20 -4.01 11.26
C THR A 159 -8.38 -3.67 12.72
N ALA A 160 -7.30 -3.50 13.48
CA ALA A 160 -7.36 -3.19 14.91
C ALA A 160 -7.64 -1.72 15.25
N ASN A 161 -7.57 -0.81 14.27
CA ASN A 161 -7.46 0.63 14.58
C ASN A 161 -8.61 1.50 14.04
N LEU A 162 -9.46 0.94 13.17
CA LEU A 162 -10.53 1.69 12.53
C LEU A 162 -11.85 1.49 13.27
N PRO A 163 -12.49 2.58 13.79
CA PRO A 163 -13.74 2.47 14.55
C PRO A 163 -14.97 2.20 13.66
N LYS A 164 -14.87 2.53 12.36
CA LYS A 164 -15.88 2.31 11.35
C LYS A 164 -15.19 1.84 10.08
N VAL A 165 -15.74 0.83 9.42
CA VAL A 165 -15.35 0.41 8.07
C VAL A 165 -16.60 -0.05 7.33
N ASP A 166 -16.88 0.57 6.20
CA ASP A 166 -18.01 0.24 5.35
C ASP A 166 -17.65 -0.90 4.37
N LYS A 167 -16.39 -0.91 3.89
CA LYS A 167 -15.88 -1.97 3.02
C LYS A 167 -14.44 -2.35 3.35
N TRP A 168 -14.19 -3.64 3.56
CA TRP A 168 -12.85 -4.17 3.75
C TRP A 168 -12.23 -4.62 2.43
N THR A 169 -10.96 -4.30 2.23
CA THR A 169 -10.13 -4.80 1.13
C THR A 169 -8.75 -5.20 1.63
N VAL A 170 -8.01 -5.95 0.84
CA VAL A 170 -6.61 -6.30 1.18
C VAL A 170 -5.73 -5.06 1.09
N LEU A 171 -5.62 -4.50 -0.10
CA LEU A 171 -5.07 -3.19 -0.38
C LEU A 171 -5.86 -2.59 -1.55
N TRP A 172 -6.17 -1.31 -1.48
CA TRP A 172 -7.13 -0.65 -2.35
C TRP A 172 -6.53 -0.01 -3.61
N TYR A 173 -5.23 -0.06 -3.79
CA TYR A 173 -4.57 0.60 -4.91
C TYR A 173 -3.62 -0.34 -5.66
N PRO A 174 -3.53 -0.22 -7.01
CA PRO A 174 -2.61 -1.03 -7.80
C PRO A 174 -1.17 -0.51 -7.70
N PRO A 175 -0.17 -1.34 -7.97
CA PRO A 175 1.24 -0.95 -7.87
C PRO A 175 1.71 -0.03 -9.02
N GLY A 176 0.92 0.09 -10.09
CA GLY A 176 1.25 0.82 -11.31
C GLY A 176 1.24 -0.11 -12.54
N HIS A 177 0.90 0.47 -13.69
CA HIS A 177 0.70 -0.27 -14.95
C HIS A 177 2.00 -0.63 -15.67
N ASP A 178 3.13 -0.10 -15.25
CA ASP A 178 4.46 -0.30 -15.84
C ASP A 178 5.10 -1.64 -15.42
N ILE A 179 4.52 -2.32 -14.43
CA ILE A 179 5.00 -3.62 -13.99
C ILE A 179 4.44 -4.72 -14.92
N LYS A 180 5.37 -5.48 -15.51
CA LYS A 180 5.03 -6.59 -16.41
C LYS A 180 5.36 -7.93 -15.75
N PRO A 181 4.55 -8.98 -16.02
CA PRO A 181 4.88 -10.32 -15.56
C PRO A 181 6.16 -10.81 -16.24
N GLY A 182 7.04 -11.42 -15.45
CA GLY A 182 8.20 -12.14 -15.96
C GLY A 182 7.83 -13.51 -16.55
N PRO A 183 8.80 -14.20 -17.18
CA PRO A 183 8.63 -15.60 -17.56
C PRO A 183 8.46 -16.45 -16.29
N LEU A 184 7.89 -17.64 -16.44
CA LEU A 184 7.92 -18.66 -15.41
C LEU A 184 9.37 -19.13 -15.20
N CYS A 185 9.69 -19.47 -13.98
CA CYS A 185 10.97 -20.06 -13.66
C CYS A 185 11.04 -21.48 -14.25
N ASP A 186 12.01 -21.68 -15.14
CA ASP A 186 12.33 -22.97 -15.73
C ASP A 186 13.74 -23.41 -15.29
N SER A 187 14.09 -23.04 -14.04
CA SER A 187 15.43 -23.21 -13.53
C SER A 187 15.72 -24.67 -13.22
N GLU A 188 16.76 -25.20 -13.85
CA GLU A 188 17.40 -26.42 -13.40
C GLU A 188 17.98 -26.19 -11.99
N THR A 189 18.13 -27.27 -11.23
CA THR A 189 18.62 -27.23 -9.83
C THR A 189 20.05 -26.69 -9.69
N SER A 190 20.81 -26.62 -10.78
CA SER A 190 22.17 -26.07 -10.83
C SER A 190 22.24 -24.55 -10.79
N ASP A 191 21.18 -23.85 -11.21
CA ASP A 191 21.13 -22.40 -11.18
C ASP A 191 20.95 -21.86 -9.75
N PRO A 192 21.57 -20.70 -9.42
CA PRO A 192 21.32 -20.09 -8.13
C PRO A 192 19.84 -19.75 -7.95
N LEU A 193 19.30 -20.01 -6.77
CA LEU A 193 18.01 -19.48 -6.38
C LEU A 193 18.14 -17.99 -6.12
N ARG A 194 17.54 -17.15 -6.96
CA ARG A 194 17.64 -15.70 -6.86
C ARG A 194 16.54 -15.12 -5.99
N ILE A 195 16.96 -14.46 -4.92
CA ILE A 195 16.06 -13.86 -3.93
C ILE A 195 16.30 -12.36 -3.92
N ALA A 196 15.26 -11.56 -4.02
CA ALA A 196 15.33 -10.12 -3.81
C ALA A 196 14.54 -9.69 -2.58
N HIS A 197 15.12 -8.77 -1.80
CA HIS A 197 14.50 -8.21 -0.60
C HIS A 197 14.60 -6.68 -0.60
N PRO A 198 13.59 -5.98 -1.13
CA PRO A 198 13.51 -4.53 -1.00
C PRO A 198 13.29 -4.12 0.45
N SER A 199 14.25 -3.42 1.04
CA SER A 199 14.22 -3.01 2.44
C SER A 199 14.48 -1.50 2.58
N ASN A 200 13.53 -0.81 3.16
CA ASN A 200 13.66 0.58 3.59
C ASN A 200 13.79 0.72 5.12
N HIS A 201 13.50 -0.35 5.87
CA HIS A 201 13.53 -0.39 7.33
C HIS A 201 13.86 -1.81 7.80
N ARG A 202 15.15 -2.14 7.90
CA ARG A 202 15.65 -3.49 8.25
C ARG A 202 14.95 -4.11 9.45
N ALA A 203 14.83 -3.35 10.54
CA ALA A 203 14.24 -3.85 11.79
C ALA A 203 12.74 -4.18 11.68
N ILE A 204 11.99 -3.50 10.81
CA ILE A 204 10.56 -3.75 10.59
C ILE A 204 10.38 -4.88 9.59
N LYS A 205 11.27 -4.97 8.60
CA LYS A 205 11.17 -5.97 7.53
C LYS A 205 11.80 -7.33 7.90
N GLY A 206 12.61 -7.40 8.95
CA GLY A 206 13.29 -8.62 9.36
C GLY A 206 14.51 -8.97 8.49
N THR A 207 15.14 -7.95 7.89
CA THR A 207 16.25 -8.10 6.93
C THR A 207 17.43 -8.87 7.51
N ASP A 208 17.83 -8.56 8.75
CA ASP A 208 18.98 -9.20 9.37
C ASP A 208 18.74 -10.71 9.64
N SER A 209 17.49 -11.08 9.95
CA SER A 209 17.11 -12.49 10.09
C SER A 209 17.14 -13.24 8.74
N LEU A 210 16.76 -12.57 7.66
CA LEU A 210 16.86 -13.13 6.30
C LEU A 210 18.31 -13.36 5.91
N ILE A 211 19.20 -12.39 6.13
CA ILE A 211 20.64 -12.52 5.84
C ILE A 211 21.21 -13.71 6.60
N ALA A 212 20.98 -13.78 7.93
CA ALA A 212 21.47 -14.88 8.74
C ALA A 212 20.91 -16.25 8.32
N ALA A 213 19.68 -16.31 7.80
CA ALA A 213 19.12 -17.56 7.28
C ALA A 213 19.81 -17.99 5.97
N VAL A 214 20.07 -17.05 5.06
CA VAL A 214 20.77 -17.34 3.80
C VAL A 214 22.21 -17.76 4.06
N ASP A 215 22.93 -17.10 4.98
CA ASP A 215 24.30 -17.49 5.37
C ASP A 215 24.35 -18.96 5.84
N ARG A 216 23.40 -19.35 6.71
CA ARG A 216 23.29 -20.76 7.17
C ARG A 216 22.97 -21.75 6.05
N LEU A 217 22.20 -21.33 5.04
CA LEU A 217 21.92 -22.15 3.86
C LEU A 217 23.14 -22.29 2.94
N HIS A 218 23.96 -21.24 2.81
CA HIS A 218 25.26 -21.31 2.13
C HIS A 218 26.20 -22.32 2.83
N ASP A 219 26.26 -22.31 4.17
CA ASP A 219 27.06 -23.29 4.95
C ASP A 219 26.55 -24.72 4.72
N GLN A 220 25.30 -24.92 4.35
CA GLN A 220 24.72 -26.22 3.97
C GLN A 220 24.92 -26.58 2.49
N GLY A 221 25.62 -25.72 1.72
CA GLY A 221 25.90 -25.94 0.31
C GLY A 221 24.79 -25.53 -0.65
N CYS A 222 23.78 -24.76 -0.19
CA CYS A 222 22.72 -24.25 -1.06
C CYS A 222 23.25 -23.12 -1.96
N ASN A 223 23.02 -23.20 -3.27
CA ASN A 223 23.38 -22.16 -4.23
C ASN A 223 22.25 -21.09 -4.29
N ILE A 224 22.37 -20.03 -3.48
CA ILE A 224 21.40 -18.95 -3.33
C ILE A 224 22.08 -17.61 -3.63
N GLU A 225 21.45 -16.77 -4.43
CA GLU A 225 21.83 -15.36 -4.60
C GLU A 225 20.83 -14.49 -3.86
N LEU A 226 21.27 -13.73 -2.84
CA LEU A 226 20.46 -12.79 -2.10
C LEU A 226 20.79 -11.36 -2.50
N ASP A 227 19.80 -10.64 -3.03
CA ASP A 227 19.88 -9.24 -3.40
C ASP A 227 19.11 -8.36 -2.40
N ILE A 228 19.82 -7.70 -1.48
CA ILE A 228 19.25 -6.71 -0.56
C ILE A 228 19.17 -5.36 -1.27
N ILE A 229 17.95 -4.88 -1.51
CA ILE A 229 17.68 -3.66 -2.28
C ILE A 229 17.39 -2.51 -1.33
N GLU A 230 18.35 -1.61 -1.16
CA GLU A 230 18.27 -0.46 -0.25
C GLU A 230 18.79 0.81 -0.92
N GLY A 231 18.21 1.96 -0.55
CA GLY A 231 18.73 3.28 -0.96
C GLY A 231 18.65 3.59 -2.45
N VAL A 232 17.84 2.85 -3.21
CA VAL A 232 17.68 3.02 -4.66
C VAL A 232 16.33 3.62 -5.03
N THR A 233 16.19 4.07 -6.28
CA THR A 233 14.90 4.52 -6.82
C THR A 233 13.94 3.35 -6.96
N ILE A 234 12.64 3.64 -7.02
CA ILE A 234 11.60 2.61 -7.24
C ILE A 234 11.82 1.87 -8.57
N THR A 235 12.24 2.57 -9.62
CA THR A 235 12.55 1.98 -10.93
C THR A 235 13.70 0.98 -10.84
N GLU A 236 14.77 1.33 -10.14
CA GLU A 236 15.92 0.43 -9.95
C GLU A 236 15.54 -0.75 -9.05
N SER A 237 14.75 -0.52 -8.00
CA SER A 237 14.22 -1.58 -7.15
C SER A 237 13.43 -2.60 -7.98
N ARG A 238 12.48 -2.14 -8.79
CA ARG A 238 11.69 -2.99 -9.67
C ARG A 238 12.53 -3.75 -10.69
N ARG A 239 13.54 -3.09 -11.28
CA ARG A 239 14.48 -3.73 -12.21
C ARG A 239 15.24 -4.89 -11.56
N ARG A 240 15.66 -4.73 -10.30
CA ARG A 240 16.36 -5.78 -9.52
C ARG A 240 15.39 -6.88 -9.12
N MET A 241 14.20 -6.55 -8.60
CA MET A 241 13.15 -7.53 -8.28
C MET A 241 12.77 -8.40 -9.47
N ALA A 242 12.70 -7.83 -10.69
CA ALA A 242 12.32 -8.58 -11.89
C ALA A 242 13.29 -9.75 -12.22
N ARG A 243 14.56 -9.70 -11.74
CA ARG A 243 15.57 -10.72 -11.95
C ARG A 243 15.51 -11.89 -10.95
N ALA A 244 14.77 -11.71 -9.86
CA ALA A 244 14.64 -12.71 -8.80
C ALA A 244 13.59 -13.76 -9.15
N ASP A 245 13.70 -14.93 -8.52
CA ASP A 245 12.70 -15.99 -8.52
C ASP A 245 11.71 -15.79 -7.37
N ILE A 246 12.24 -15.30 -6.24
CA ILE A 246 11.52 -15.10 -4.99
C ILE A 246 11.69 -13.65 -4.53
N ILE A 247 10.59 -13.03 -4.12
CA ILE A 247 10.58 -11.73 -3.44
C ILE A 247 10.24 -11.93 -1.97
N ILE A 248 11.11 -11.46 -1.08
CA ILE A 248 10.82 -11.39 0.35
C ILE A 248 10.32 -9.98 0.66
N ASP A 249 9.06 -9.84 1.08
CA ASP A 249 8.52 -8.53 1.44
C ASP A 249 8.93 -8.16 2.88
N GLN A 250 8.21 -8.63 3.87
CA GLN A 250 8.50 -8.35 5.28
C GLN A 250 8.11 -9.53 6.17
N LEU A 251 9.02 -9.91 7.09
CA LEU A 251 8.85 -11.12 7.90
C LEU A 251 8.07 -10.89 9.21
N LEU A 252 7.85 -9.63 9.61
CA LEU A 252 7.22 -9.29 10.89
C LEU A 252 5.75 -8.88 10.77
N MET A 253 5.27 -8.58 9.56
CA MET A 253 3.93 -8.06 9.32
C MET A 253 3.33 -8.75 8.10
N GLY A 254 2.02 -8.61 7.88
CA GLY A 254 1.36 -9.02 6.65
C GLY A 254 1.97 -8.41 5.38
N TYR A 255 1.49 -8.75 4.22
CA TYR A 255 2.06 -8.25 2.98
C TYR A 255 1.67 -6.79 2.68
N ALA A 256 2.57 -6.09 1.98
CA ALA A 256 2.43 -4.69 1.58
C ALA A 256 2.74 -4.51 0.08
N MET A 257 3.10 -3.30 -0.35
CA MET A 257 3.31 -2.98 -1.77
C MET A 257 4.39 -3.81 -2.44
N THR A 258 5.47 -4.13 -1.76
CA THR A 258 6.54 -5.00 -2.29
C THR A 258 5.99 -6.37 -2.68
N ALA A 259 5.09 -6.93 -1.85
CA ALA A 259 4.45 -8.20 -2.16
C ALA A 259 3.56 -8.08 -3.42
N ILE A 260 2.74 -7.02 -3.51
CA ILE A 260 1.88 -6.80 -4.69
C ILE A 260 2.72 -6.62 -5.96
N GLU A 261 3.82 -5.89 -5.89
CA GLU A 261 4.76 -5.75 -7.02
C GLU A 261 5.37 -7.11 -7.41
N GLY A 262 5.74 -7.93 -6.43
CA GLY A 262 6.22 -9.30 -6.65
C GLY A 262 5.19 -10.20 -7.34
N LEU A 263 3.93 -10.15 -6.88
CA LEU A 263 2.81 -10.87 -7.49
C LEU A 263 2.57 -10.41 -8.94
N ALA A 264 2.61 -9.08 -9.18
CA ALA A 264 2.47 -8.50 -10.52
C ALA A 264 3.59 -8.91 -11.48
N MET A 265 4.81 -9.08 -10.95
CA MET A 265 5.98 -9.56 -11.69
C MET A 265 5.99 -11.08 -11.89
N ARG A 266 4.95 -11.79 -11.46
CA ARG A 266 4.88 -13.25 -11.49
C ARG A 266 6.05 -13.89 -10.74
N LYS A 267 6.26 -13.48 -9.47
CA LYS A 267 7.30 -14.02 -8.60
C LYS A 267 6.68 -14.79 -7.44
N VAL A 268 7.43 -15.76 -6.89
CA VAL A 268 7.08 -16.29 -5.57
C VAL A 268 7.25 -15.17 -4.56
N VAL A 269 6.25 -14.95 -3.72
CA VAL A 269 6.30 -13.94 -2.66
C VAL A 269 6.28 -14.61 -1.30
N VAL A 270 7.20 -14.21 -0.43
CA VAL A 270 7.26 -14.66 0.95
C VAL A 270 7.08 -13.46 1.88
N SER A 271 6.23 -13.58 2.86
CA SER A 271 5.99 -12.52 3.85
C SER A 271 5.53 -13.07 5.19
N GLY A 272 5.56 -12.23 6.25
CA GLY A 272 5.06 -12.55 7.58
C GLY A 272 3.53 -12.61 7.67
N PHE A 273 2.85 -12.77 6.56
CA PHE A 273 1.40 -12.85 6.48
C PHE A 273 0.91 -14.20 6.97
N ASN A 274 0.50 -14.28 8.24
CA ASN A 274 -0.08 -15.48 8.82
C ASN A 274 -1.61 -15.43 8.72
N ARG A 275 -2.17 -16.25 7.81
CA ARG A 275 -3.61 -16.30 7.53
C ARG A 275 -4.47 -16.72 8.73
N THR A 276 -3.89 -17.42 9.70
CA THR A 276 -4.61 -17.93 10.86
C THR A 276 -4.69 -16.94 12.03
N GLU A 277 -4.08 -15.75 11.89
CA GLU A 277 -4.16 -14.75 12.94
C GLU A 277 -5.57 -14.17 13.07
N PRO A 278 -6.09 -14.05 14.31
CA PRO A 278 -7.44 -13.48 14.56
C PRO A 278 -7.62 -12.08 13.98
N LEU A 279 -6.53 -11.32 13.83
CA LEU A 279 -6.52 -9.98 13.22
C LEU A 279 -7.11 -9.99 11.79
N TYR A 280 -6.97 -11.10 11.07
CA TYR A 280 -7.44 -11.23 9.69
C TYR A 280 -8.83 -11.88 9.56
N GLN A 281 -9.50 -12.18 10.67
CA GLN A 281 -10.85 -12.77 10.69
C GLN A 281 -11.85 -12.06 9.76
N PRO A 282 -11.89 -10.71 9.67
CA PRO A 282 -12.83 -10.03 8.78
C PRO A 282 -12.65 -10.36 7.29
N PHE A 283 -11.56 -11.04 6.91
CA PHE A 283 -11.24 -11.40 5.54
C PHE A 283 -11.39 -12.88 5.23
N TYR A 284 -11.66 -13.75 6.23
CA TYR A 284 -11.72 -15.19 6.02
C TYR A 284 -12.84 -15.61 5.06
N ASP A 285 -14.00 -14.98 5.15
CA ASP A 285 -15.15 -15.25 4.29
C ASP A 285 -15.01 -14.58 2.90
N ARG A 286 -13.92 -13.86 2.67
CA ARG A 286 -13.65 -13.20 1.40
C ARG A 286 -12.49 -13.91 0.74
N SER A 287 -12.65 -14.35 -0.47
CA SER A 287 -11.68 -15.14 -1.25
C SER A 287 -10.22 -14.63 -1.28
N TYR A 288 -9.97 -13.42 -0.76
CA TYR A 288 -8.61 -12.85 -0.62
C TYR A 288 -7.64 -13.74 0.13
N LEU A 289 -8.04 -14.32 1.27
CA LEU A 289 -7.12 -15.12 2.10
C LEU A 289 -7.03 -16.56 1.61
N SER A 290 -8.15 -17.15 1.20
CA SER A 290 -8.20 -18.55 0.76
C SER A 290 -7.43 -18.80 -0.54
N GLN A 291 -7.36 -17.80 -1.41
CA GLN A 291 -6.68 -17.89 -2.71
C GLN A 291 -5.27 -17.25 -2.72
N CYS A 292 -4.84 -16.66 -1.61
CA CYS A 292 -3.58 -15.93 -1.54
C CYS A 292 -2.38 -16.90 -1.66
N PRO A 293 -1.55 -16.79 -2.71
CA PRO A 293 -0.40 -17.68 -2.92
C PRO A 293 0.85 -17.28 -2.12
N ILE A 294 0.79 -16.17 -1.37
CA ILE A 294 1.93 -15.70 -0.58
C ILE A 294 2.31 -16.74 0.45
N ILE A 295 3.58 -17.13 0.48
CA ILE A 295 4.13 -18.07 1.44
C ILE A 295 4.38 -17.34 2.75
N THR A 296 3.85 -17.90 3.83
CA THR A 296 4.07 -17.37 5.17
C THR A 296 5.44 -17.73 5.70
N ALA A 297 6.22 -16.74 6.15
CA ALA A 297 7.45 -16.95 6.91
C ALA A 297 7.63 -15.85 7.97
N SER A 298 8.23 -16.22 9.07
CA SER A 298 8.68 -15.34 10.15
C SER A 298 10.21 -15.32 10.20
N PRO A 299 10.83 -14.44 11.02
CA PRO A 299 12.26 -14.50 11.31
C PRO A 299 12.77 -15.89 11.73
N ASP A 300 11.92 -16.65 12.42
CA ASP A 300 12.28 -17.98 12.93
C ASP A 300 12.10 -19.11 11.90
N THR A 301 11.24 -18.92 10.89
CA THR A 301 10.88 -19.97 9.93
C THR A 301 11.40 -19.72 8.51
N ILE A 302 11.96 -18.56 8.23
CA ILE A 302 12.39 -18.18 6.86
C ILE A 302 13.44 -19.15 6.30
N GLN A 303 14.36 -19.65 7.11
CA GLN A 303 15.37 -20.62 6.68
C GLN A 303 14.73 -21.90 6.15
N ASP A 304 13.78 -22.48 6.89
CA ASP A 304 13.11 -23.72 6.50
C ASP A 304 12.25 -23.52 5.24
N VAL A 305 11.62 -22.35 5.11
CA VAL A 305 10.84 -21.98 3.91
C VAL A 305 11.75 -21.90 2.69
N LEU A 306 12.89 -21.22 2.79
CA LEU A 306 13.83 -21.11 1.69
C LEU A 306 14.45 -22.45 1.32
N LEU A 307 14.78 -23.30 2.31
CA LEU A 307 15.31 -24.64 2.07
C LEU A 307 14.31 -25.52 1.32
N LYS A 308 13.02 -25.45 1.66
CA LYS A 308 11.96 -26.18 0.94
C LYS A 308 11.86 -25.74 -0.51
N LEU A 309 11.86 -24.42 -0.78
CA LEU A 309 11.81 -23.87 -2.12
C LEU A 309 13.09 -24.18 -2.93
N TYR A 310 14.24 -24.23 -2.25
CA TYR A 310 15.50 -24.63 -2.86
C TYR A 310 15.49 -26.09 -3.31
N ASN A 311 14.96 -27.00 -2.49
CA ASN A 311 14.91 -28.43 -2.76
C ASN A 311 13.81 -28.85 -3.75
N ASP A 312 12.74 -28.06 -3.86
CA ASP A 312 11.63 -28.33 -4.80
C ASP A 312 11.41 -27.12 -5.70
N ARG A 313 12.22 -27.03 -6.75
CA ARG A 313 12.15 -25.95 -7.73
C ARG A 313 10.89 -26.01 -8.61
N ASN A 314 10.29 -27.18 -8.75
CA ASN A 314 9.09 -27.33 -9.58
C ASN A 314 7.89 -26.58 -9.01
N VAL A 315 7.82 -26.44 -7.69
CA VAL A 315 6.74 -25.70 -7.04
C VAL A 315 6.81 -24.19 -7.33
N ILE A 316 7.99 -23.68 -7.68
CA ILE A 316 8.19 -22.23 -7.94
C ILE A 316 7.36 -21.77 -9.13
N SER A 317 7.40 -22.48 -10.27
CA SER A 317 6.63 -22.11 -11.48
C SER A 317 5.12 -22.15 -11.25
N VAL A 318 4.65 -23.11 -10.44
CA VAL A 318 3.22 -23.20 -10.05
C VAL A 318 2.81 -22.00 -9.24
N ILE A 319 3.56 -21.69 -8.17
CA ILE A 319 3.27 -20.54 -7.31
C ILE A 319 3.39 -19.21 -8.08
N GLN A 320 4.33 -19.10 -9.01
CA GLN A 320 4.48 -17.93 -9.87
C GLN A 320 3.22 -17.68 -10.73
N SER A 321 2.63 -18.74 -11.27
CA SER A 321 1.36 -18.64 -12.01
C SER A 321 0.22 -18.18 -11.11
N GLU A 322 0.06 -18.85 -9.96
CA GLU A 322 -0.96 -18.48 -8.96
C GLU A 322 -0.78 -17.05 -8.45
N SER A 323 0.46 -16.59 -8.30
CA SER A 323 0.80 -15.21 -7.89
C SER A 323 0.25 -14.19 -8.86
N TYR A 324 0.44 -14.42 -10.16
CA TYR A 324 -0.04 -13.49 -11.17
C TYR A 324 -1.57 -13.51 -11.31
N ASP A 325 -2.19 -14.69 -11.25
CA ASP A 325 -3.64 -14.83 -11.29
C ASP A 325 -4.30 -14.12 -10.08
N TYR A 326 -3.71 -14.29 -8.89
CA TYR A 326 -4.15 -13.58 -7.69
C TYR A 326 -4.00 -12.06 -7.83
N PHE A 327 -2.85 -11.59 -8.36
CA PHE A 327 -2.64 -10.18 -8.65
C PHE A 327 -3.71 -9.63 -9.59
N GLN A 328 -3.98 -10.30 -10.71
CA GLN A 328 -4.99 -9.87 -11.67
C GLN A 328 -6.37 -9.73 -11.02
N LYS A 329 -6.73 -10.68 -10.16
CA LYS A 329 -8.03 -10.73 -9.52
C LYS A 329 -8.22 -9.67 -8.44
N PHE A 330 -7.19 -9.36 -7.64
CA PHE A 330 -7.34 -8.59 -6.41
C PHE A 330 -6.53 -7.29 -6.33
N HIS A 331 -5.53 -7.11 -7.20
CA HIS A 331 -4.60 -5.96 -7.11
C HIS A 331 -4.34 -5.26 -8.45
N SER A 332 -4.99 -5.69 -9.52
CA SER A 332 -4.89 -5.03 -10.84
C SER A 332 -5.64 -3.70 -10.87
N ASP A 333 -5.43 -2.93 -11.94
CA ASP A 333 -6.23 -1.74 -12.22
C ASP A 333 -7.73 -2.08 -12.27
N ALA A 334 -8.10 -3.20 -12.89
CA ALA A 334 -9.48 -3.65 -12.98
C ALA A 334 -10.08 -3.93 -11.59
N ALA A 335 -9.31 -4.56 -10.69
CA ALA A 335 -9.73 -4.79 -9.31
C ALA A 335 -9.93 -3.47 -8.54
N CYS A 336 -9.04 -2.50 -8.73
CA CYS A 336 -9.17 -1.16 -8.16
C CYS A 336 -10.41 -0.44 -8.66
N VAL A 337 -10.65 -0.49 -9.97
CA VAL A 337 -11.84 0.12 -10.60
C VAL A 337 -13.12 -0.54 -10.11
N ALA A 338 -13.16 -1.86 -10.01
CA ALA A 338 -14.32 -2.59 -9.48
C ALA A 338 -14.60 -2.21 -8.02
N LEU A 339 -13.55 -2.15 -7.17
CA LEU A 339 -13.69 -1.73 -5.78
C LEU A 339 -14.34 -0.34 -5.64
N PHE A 340 -13.78 0.65 -6.36
CA PHE A 340 -14.29 2.02 -6.26
C PHE A 340 -15.61 2.21 -7.02
N GLY A 341 -15.85 1.48 -8.10
CA GLY A 341 -17.14 1.45 -8.76
C GLY A 341 -18.26 1.00 -7.83
N ASP A 342 -18.04 -0.08 -7.06
CA ASP A 342 -18.97 -0.52 -6.03
C ASP A 342 -19.18 0.56 -4.95
N VAL A 343 -18.07 1.16 -4.45
CA VAL A 343 -18.15 2.22 -3.43
C VAL A 343 -18.96 3.42 -3.94
N TYR A 344 -18.77 3.81 -5.19
CA TYR A 344 -19.51 4.94 -5.78
C TYR A 344 -20.98 4.61 -5.97
N ALA A 345 -21.30 3.38 -6.39
CA ALA A 345 -22.69 2.92 -6.47
C ALA A 345 -23.39 2.92 -5.11
N GLU A 346 -22.71 2.46 -4.05
CA GLU A 346 -23.21 2.49 -2.68
C GLU A 346 -23.41 3.94 -2.15
N LEU A 347 -22.65 4.91 -2.67
CA LEU A 347 -22.80 6.34 -2.40
C LEU A 347 -23.90 7.01 -3.25
N GLY A 348 -24.58 6.24 -4.10
CA GLY A 348 -25.64 6.73 -4.99
C GLY A 348 -25.15 7.29 -6.33
N TRP A 349 -23.89 6.99 -6.69
CA TRP A 349 -23.29 7.39 -7.95
C TRP A 349 -23.33 6.22 -8.95
N THR A 350 -24.23 6.27 -9.94
CA THR A 350 -24.46 5.17 -10.87
C THR A 350 -24.02 5.45 -12.31
N GLU A 351 -23.47 6.62 -12.61
CA GLU A 351 -23.12 6.99 -13.97
C GLU A 351 -21.62 7.07 -14.23
N LEU A 352 -21.10 6.06 -14.96
CA LEU A 352 -20.09 6.35 -15.97
C LEU A 352 -20.78 7.26 -16.99
N ARG A 353 -20.41 8.55 -17.08
CA ARG A 353 -20.82 9.36 -18.22
C ARG A 353 -20.14 8.80 -19.46
N ASN A 354 -20.85 7.92 -20.16
CA ASN A 354 -20.45 7.35 -21.45
C ASN A 354 -20.52 8.34 -22.63
N ASP A 355 -20.78 9.63 -22.38
CA ASP A 355 -21.13 10.54 -23.45
C ASP A 355 -19.97 11.28 -24.13
N ASP A 356 -18.70 11.05 -23.70
CA ASP A 356 -17.53 11.76 -24.28
C ASP A 356 -16.38 10.84 -24.76
N VAL A 357 -16.61 9.58 -25.06
CA VAL A 357 -15.55 8.68 -25.60
C VAL A 357 -15.66 8.49 -27.13
N CYS A 358 -16.39 9.36 -27.81
CA CYS A 358 -16.33 9.45 -29.29
C CYS A 358 -15.98 10.87 -29.69
N GLU A 359 -14.75 11.07 -30.14
CA GLU A 359 -14.14 12.22 -30.83
C GLU A 359 -12.99 12.89 -30.05
N ALA A 360 -11.79 12.28 -30.12
CA ALA A 360 -10.54 13.01 -30.42
C ALA A 360 -9.41 11.96 -30.65
#